data_6ca22b7bcb02db03504adfde6930aa61
#
_entry.id   6ca22b7bcb02db03504adfde6930aa61
#
_cell.length_a   1.000
_cell.length_b   1.000
_cell.length_c   1.000
_cell.angle_alpha   90.00
_cell.angle_beta   90.00
_cell.angle_gamma   90.00
#
_symmetry.space_group_name_H-M   'P 1'
#
loop_
_entity.id
_entity.type
_entity.pdbx_description
1 polymer ?
#
loop_
_entity_poly.entity_id
_entity_poly.type
_entity_poly.pdbx_seq_one_letter_code
_entity_poly.pdbx_strand_id
1 'polypeptide(L)'
;MCPERTLEGRAMHELRRLPQIVGADTPETRERAAHFFYKLTPTAVQVSSLETAEIIKLIDNTFRDVQFGFANEVARICDAYGVNAMEVIPGGKLGYPRTNVALPGLVGGPCLEKDPHILAQSLRDVGVELDITTAARRVNERQPAETVDFILSEPSRRAVGVPRVALLGMAFKGVPATDDLRGAMSLSVLQSLRSKSPDAKVTVFDPVCSIRHLR
;
A
#
# COMPACT_ATOMS: atom_id res chain seq x y z
N MET A 1 16.79 -1.53 18.14
CA MET A 1 15.69 -1.42 17.14
C MET A 1 14.89 -2.71 17.09
N CYS A 2 13.59 -2.63 17.24
CA CYS A 2 12.69 -3.77 17.15
C CYS A 2 11.46 -3.31 16.33
N PRO A 3 11.54 -3.33 15.00
CA PRO A 3 10.53 -2.73 14.14
C PRO A 3 9.20 -3.46 14.28
N GLU A 4 8.13 -2.68 14.40
CA GLU A 4 6.77 -3.18 14.39
C GLU A 4 6.37 -3.59 12.96
N ARG A 5 5.82 -4.82 12.77
CA ARG A 5 5.45 -5.37 11.47
C ARG A 5 4.04 -5.97 11.46
N THR A 6 3.25 -5.68 12.48
CA THR A 6 1.89 -6.21 12.60
C THR A 6 0.90 -5.43 11.74
N LEU A 7 -0.20 -6.06 11.40
CA LEU A 7 -1.30 -5.45 10.66
C LEU A 7 -2.30 -4.82 11.63
N GLU A 8 -2.65 -3.58 11.39
CA GLU A 8 -3.71 -2.90 12.13
C GLU A 8 -5.01 -3.72 12.13
N GLY A 9 -5.65 -3.81 13.30
CA GLY A 9 -6.81 -4.68 13.56
C GLY A 9 -6.46 -6.14 13.85
N ARG A 10 -5.19 -6.57 13.65
CA ARG A 10 -4.69 -7.91 14.01
C ARG A 10 -3.42 -7.88 14.87
N ALA A 11 -3.02 -6.71 15.35
CA ALA A 11 -1.74 -6.50 16.02
C ALA A 11 -1.48 -7.51 17.16
N MET A 12 -2.44 -7.70 18.06
CA MET A 12 -2.28 -8.63 19.19
C MET A 12 -2.19 -10.10 18.78
N HIS A 13 -2.82 -10.48 17.66
CA HIS A 13 -2.73 -11.83 17.12
C HIS A 13 -1.38 -12.04 16.44
N GLU A 14 -0.95 -11.09 15.63
CA GLU A 14 0.29 -11.18 14.86
C GLU A 14 1.53 -11.00 15.74
N LEU A 15 1.48 -10.16 16.78
CA LEU A 15 2.56 -10.03 17.77
C LEU A 15 2.93 -11.38 18.42
N ARG A 16 1.97 -12.28 18.56
CA ARG A 16 2.19 -13.62 19.14
C ARG A 16 2.62 -14.67 18.12
N ARG A 17 2.63 -14.36 16.84
CA ARG A 17 2.89 -15.32 15.74
C ARG A 17 4.05 -14.94 14.85
N LEU A 18 4.20 -13.65 14.58
CA LEU A 18 5.28 -13.17 13.71
C LEU A 18 6.61 -13.19 14.46
N PRO A 19 7.69 -13.64 13.84
CA PRO A 19 9.03 -13.45 14.37
C PRO A 19 9.32 -11.96 14.60
N GLN A 20 9.81 -11.60 15.77
CA GLN A 20 10.27 -10.25 16.04
C GLN A 20 11.70 -10.07 15.56
N ILE A 21 11.96 -9.03 14.78
CA ILE A 21 13.32 -8.61 14.42
C ILE A 21 13.91 -7.80 15.58
N VAL A 22 15.14 -8.10 15.95
CA VAL A 22 15.85 -7.43 17.04
C VAL A 22 17.25 -7.05 16.56
N GLY A 23 17.53 -5.75 16.45
CA GLY A 23 18.84 -5.19 16.16
C GLY A 23 19.32 -4.29 17.30
N ALA A 24 20.59 -4.36 17.65
CA ALA A 24 21.22 -3.50 18.66
C ALA A 24 22.72 -3.36 18.41
N ASP A 25 23.31 -2.31 18.98
CA ASP A 25 24.72 -1.99 18.82
C ASP A 25 25.65 -2.96 19.57
N THR A 26 25.15 -3.55 20.67
CA THR A 26 25.93 -4.53 21.43
C THR A 26 25.23 -5.89 21.51
N PRO A 27 25.98 -6.99 21.57
CA PRO A 27 25.43 -8.33 21.75
C PRO A 27 24.55 -8.43 23.01
N GLU A 28 24.98 -7.84 24.13
CA GLU A 28 24.26 -7.88 25.40
C GLU A 28 22.89 -7.20 25.31
N THR A 29 22.84 -6.01 24.67
CA THR A 29 21.59 -5.28 24.46
C THR A 29 20.66 -6.05 23.54
N ARG A 30 21.21 -6.67 22.48
CA ARG A 30 20.45 -7.48 21.53
C ARG A 30 19.86 -8.72 22.21
N GLU A 31 20.65 -9.42 23.02
CA GLU A 31 20.19 -10.60 23.75
C GLU A 31 19.09 -10.25 24.78
N ARG A 32 19.27 -9.16 25.53
CA ARG A 32 18.27 -8.68 26.48
C ARG A 32 16.94 -8.33 25.77
N ALA A 33 16.99 -7.66 24.64
CA ALA A 33 15.81 -7.34 23.84
C ALA A 33 15.15 -8.63 23.30
N ALA A 34 15.93 -9.56 22.76
CA ALA A 34 15.43 -10.84 22.28
C ALA A 34 14.75 -11.63 23.39
N HIS A 35 15.37 -11.67 24.59
CA HIS A 35 14.78 -12.34 25.76
C HIS A 35 13.43 -11.73 26.19
N PHE A 36 13.28 -10.41 26.07
CA PHE A 36 11.98 -9.76 26.30
C PHE A 36 10.94 -10.26 25.31
N PHE A 37 11.26 -10.27 24.01
CA PHE A 37 10.33 -10.66 22.95
C PHE A 37 10.00 -12.16 22.94
N TYR A 38 10.86 -13.06 23.41
CA TYR A 38 10.53 -14.49 23.58
C TYR A 38 9.35 -14.73 24.54
N LYS A 39 8.99 -13.74 25.36
CA LYS A 39 7.77 -13.81 26.21
C LYS A 39 6.49 -13.50 25.42
N LEU A 40 6.59 -12.89 24.27
CA LEU A 40 5.47 -12.39 23.46
C LEU A 40 5.30 -13.16 22.14
N THR A 41 6.40 -13.60 21.54
CA THR A 41 6.42 -14.26 20.23
C THR A 41 7.30 -15.52 20.30
N PRO A 42 7.01 -16.55 19.47
CA PRO A 42 7.78 -17.79 19.50
C PRO A 42 9.23 -17.63 19.00
N THR A 43 9.52 -16.54 18.25
CA THR A 43 10.84 -16.37 17.62
C THR A 43 11.27 -14.91 17.65
N ALA A 44 12.49 -14.65 18.10
CA ALA A 44 13.20 -13.38 17.92
C ALA A 44 14.38 -13.59 16.98
N VAL A 45 14.34 -12.92 15.84
CA VAL A 45 15.42 -12.94 14.83
C VAL A 45 16.40 -11.83 15.18
N GLN A 46 17.56 -12.21 15.69
CA GLN A 46 18.60 -11.27 16.06
C GLN A 46 19.42 -10.90 14.82
N VAL A 47 19.56 -9.61 14.54
CA VAL A 47 20.37 -9.08 13.44
C VAL A 47 21.52 -8.23 13.97
N SER A 48 22.53 -7.99 13.12
CA SER A 48 23.83 -7.45 13.53
C SER A 48 23.78 -6.03 14.07
N SER A 49 22.88 -5.16 13.58
CA SER A 49 22.85 -3.74 13.96
C SER A 49 21.43 -3.17 14.01
N LEU A 50 21.29 -1.92 14.48
CA LEU A 50 20.06 -1.14 14.47
C LEU A 50 19.60 -0.91 13.03
N GLU A 51 20.51 -0.51 12.16
CA GLU A 51 20.26 -0.20 10.75
C GLU A 51 19.76 -1.43 10.01
N THR A 52 20.33 -2.61 10.26
CA THR A 52 19.85 -3.86 9.65
C THR A 52 18.38 -4.11 10.00
N ALA A 53 17.99 -3.93 11.26
CA ALA A 53 16.62 -4.12 11.69
C ALA A 53 15.66 -3.09 11.06
N GLU A 54 16.10 -1.84 10.93
CA GLU A 54 15.32 -0.75 10.32
C GLU A 54 15.14 -0.97 8.82
N ILE A 55 16.22 -1.28 8.11
CA ILE A 55 16.21 -1.53 6.67
C ILE A 55 15.29 -2.72 6.33
N ILE A 56 15.28 -3.80 7.11
CA ILE A 56 14.36 -4.93 6.89
C ILE A 56 12.92 -4.45 6.83
N LYS A 57 12.48 -3.61 7.78
CA LYS A 57 11.12 -3.09 7.78
C LYS A 57 10.82 -2.23 6.55
N LEU A 58 11.73 -1.34 6.19
CA LEU A 58 11.56 -0.45 5.04
C LEU A 58 11.52 -1.25 3.73
N ILE A 59 12.37 -2.28 3.60
CA ILE A 59 12.38 -3.18 2.44
C ILE A 59 11.07 -3.97 2.35
N ASP A 60 10.56 -4.53 3.45
CA ASP A 60 9.31 -5.29 3.44
C ASP A 60 8.14 -4.46 2.86
N ASN A 61 8.01 -3.21 3.27
CA ASN A 61 6.96 -2.32 2.78
C ASN A 61 7.24 -1.81 1.36
N THR A 62 8.48 -1.48 1.05
CA THR A 62 8.90 -1.05 -0.30
C THR A 62 8.69 -2.16 -1.33
N PHE A 63 9.03 -3.41 -0.97
CA PHE A 63 8.79 -4.57 -1.84
C PHE A 63 7.30 -4.74 -2.18
N ARG A 64 6.42 -4.59 -1.18
CA ARG A 64 4.97 -4.62 -1.42
C ARG A 64 4.51 -3.50 -2.34
N ASP A 65 5.03 -2.30 -2.16
CA ASP A 65 4.72 -1.16 -3.02
C ASP A 65 5.16 -1.40 -4.48
N VAL A 66 6.36 -1.96 -4.66
CA VAL A 66 6.88 -2.35 -6.00
C VAL A 66 6.01 -3.43 -6.63
N GLN A 67 5.58 -4.45 -5.87
CA GLN A 67 4.68 -5.49 -6.37
C GLN A 67 3.35 -4.90 -6.87
N PHE A 68 2.78 -3.95 -6.15
CA PHE A 68 1.55 -3.28 -6.59
C PHE A 68 1.80 -2.36 -7.78
N GLY A 69 2.92 -1.63 -7.82
CA GLY A 69 3.31 -0.82 -8.97
C GLY A 69 3.41 -1.66 -10.24
N PHE A 70 4.06 -2.82 -10.17
CA PHE A 70 4.12 -3.76 -11.29
C PHE A 70 2.73 -4.31 -11.67
N ALA A 71 1.88 -4.64 -10.70
CA ALA A 71 0.52 -5.09 -10.97
C ALA A 71 -0.32 -4.03 -11.70
N ASN A 72 -0.19 -2.76 -11.30
CA ASN A 72 -0.84 -1.63 -11.96
C ASN A 72 -0.31 -1.41 -13.39
N GLU A 73 0.98 -1.64 -13.62
CA GLU A 73 1.53 -1.62 -14.97
C GLU A 73 1.00 -2.78 -15.83
N VAL A 74 0.87 -3.99 -15.27
CA VAL A 74 0.22 -5.13 -15.95
C VAL A 74 -1.22 -4.82 -16.32
N ALA A 75 -1.98 -4.15 -15.45
CA ALA A 75 -3.35 -3.72 -15.79
C ALA A 75 -3.37 -2.80 -17.01
N ARG A 76 -2.45 -1.83 -17.09
CA ARG A 76 -2.32 -0.93 -18.27
C ARG A 76 -1.93 -1.67 -19.54
N ILE A 77 -1.07 -2.69 -19.43
CA ILE A 77 -0.75 -3.57 -20.57
C ILE A 77 -2.02 -4.29 -21.03
N CYS A 78 -2.79 -4.86 -20.09
CA CYS A 78 -4.04 -5.55 -20.39
C CYS A 78 -5.05 -4.62 -21.07
N ASP A 79 -5.22 -3.40 -20.57
CA ASP A 79 -6.10 -2.38 -21.17
C ASP A 79 -5.68 -2.06 -22.62
N ALA A 80 -4.37 -1.92 -22.88
CA ALA A 80 -3.86 -1.64 -24.21
C ALA A 80 -4.13 -2.76 -25.24
N TYR A 81 -4.21 -4.02 -24.76
CA TYR A 81 -4.55 -5.19 -25.57
C TYR A 81 -6.04 -5.55 -25.54
N GLY A 82 -6.87 -4.84 -24.79
CA GLY A 82 -8.29 -5.14 -24.66
C GLY A 82 -8.58 -6.45 -23.91
N VAL A 83 -7.69 -6.88 -23.02
CA VAL A 83 -7.84 -8.11 -22.23
C VAL A 83 -8.03 -7.80 -20.75
N ASN A 84 -8.61 -8.74 -20.00
CA ASN A 84 -8.93 -8.52 -18.59
C ASN A 84 -7.75 -8.91 -17.68
N ALA A 85 -7.20 -7.95 -16.94
CA ALA A 85 -6.13 -8.19 -15.97
C ALA A 85 -6.53 -9.20 -14.87
N MET A 86 -7.82 -9.24 -14.51
CA MET A 86 -8.36 -10.19 -13.53
C MET A 86 -8.45 -11.64 -14.07
N GLU A 87 -8.20 -11.84 -15.35
CA GLU A 87 -8.04 -13.15 -15.98
C GLU A 87 -6.55 -13.46 -16.19
N VAL A 88 -5.79 -12.51 -16.71
CA VAL A 88 -4.35 -12.66 -17.01
C VAL A 88 -3.53 -12.98 -15.75
N ILE A 89 -3.71 -12.20 -14.67
CA ILE A 89 -2.89 -12.37 -13.45
C ILE A 89 -3.17 -13.71 -12.74
N PRO A 90 -4.43 -14.08 -12.43
CA PRO A 90 -4.71 -15.38 -11.84
C PRO A 90 -4.33 -16.56 -12.74
N GLY A 91 -4.59 -16.44 -14.06
CA GLY A 91 -4.21 -17.45 -15.04
C GLY A 91 -2.70 -17.72 -15.08
N GLY A 92 -1.90 -16.66 -15.03
CA GLY A 92 -0.45 -16.77 -14.97
C GLY A 92 0.11 -17.39 -13.69
N LYS A 93 -0.66 -17.35 -12.59
CA LYS A 93 -0.28 -17.95 -11.29
C LYS A 93 -0.61 -19.44 -11.20
N LEU A 94 -1.62 -19.89 -11.91
CA LEU A 94 -2.18 -21.23 -11.75
C LEU A 94 -1.14 -22.31 -12.06
N GLY A 95 -0.72 -23.04 -11.03
CA GLY A 95 0.29 -24.10 -11.14
C GLY A 95 1.72 -23.61 -11.45
N TYR A 96 1.98 -22.29 -11.39
CA TYR A 96 3.28 -21.71 -11.72
C TYR A 96 3.91 -21.02 -10.50
N PRO A 97 4.74 -21.71 -9.71
CA PRO A 97 5.23 -21.20 -8.42
C PRO A 97 6.22 -20.04 -8.52
N ARG A 98 6.76 -19.75 -9.71
CA ARG A 98 7.74 -18.67 -9.93
C ARG A 98 7.11 -17.29 -10.10
N THR A 99 5.78 -17.21 -10.20
CA THR A 99 5.09 -15.93 -10.39
C THR A 99 4.06 -15.71 -9.29
N ASN A 100 4.06 -14.51 -8.70
CA ASN A 100 3.09 -14.10 -7.71
C ASN A 100 2.77 -12.60 -7.87
N VAL A 101 2.31 -12.22 -9.05
CA VAL A 101 1.88 -10.85 -9.33
C VAL A 101 0.69 -10.48 -8.45
N ALA A 102 0.74 -9.33 -7.79
CA ALA A 102 -0.37 -8.81 -6.99
C ALA A 102 -1.57 -8.45 -7.89
N LEU A 103 -2.74 -8.26 -7.32
CA LEU A 103 -3.86 -7.68 -8.04
C LEU A 103 -3.67 -6.16 -8.15
N PRO A 104 -4.00 -5.55 -9.31
CA PRO A 104 -3.92 -4.10 -9.49
C PRO A 104 -4.97 -3.37 -8.66
N GLY A 105 -4.70 -2.11 -8.37
CA GLY A 105 -5.62 -1.25 -7.64
C GLY A 105 -4.95 -0.04 -7.03
N LEU A 106 -5.71 0.76 -6.30
CA LEU A 106 -5.22 1.91 -5.57
C LEU A 106 -4.31 1.47 -4.41
N VAL A 107 -3.14 2.10 -4.29
CA VAL A 107 -2.09 1.71 -3.34
C VAL A 107 -1.75 2.87 -2.41
N GLY A 108 -2.15 2.75 -1.16
CA GLY A 108 -1.93 3.76 -0.12
C GLY A 108 -1.85 3.16 1.26
N GLY A 109 -2.23 3.96 2.24
CA GLY A 109 -2.16 3.64 3.65
C GLY A 109 -0.87 4.15 4.31
N PRO A 110 -0.86 4.26 5.65
CA PRO A 110 0.16 5.01 6.40
C PRO A 110 1.60 4.47 6.25
N CYS A 111 1.76 3.25 5.77
CA CYS A 111 3.08 2.63 5.57
C CYS A 111 3.54 2.71 4.11
N LEU A 112 2.73 2.22 3.15
CA LEU A 112 3.15 2.15 1.75
C LEU A 112 3.30 3.52 1.09
N GLU A 113 2.58 4.53 1.59
CA GLU A 113 2.68 5.89 1.08
C GLU A 113 4.04 6.55 1.40
N LYS A 114 4.65 6.22 2.56
CA LYS A 114 5.86 6.91 3.04
C LYS A 114 7.14 6.09 3.06
N ASP A 115 7.07 4.77 3.38
CA ASP A 115 8.28 3.97 3.61
C ASP A 115 9.19 3.86 2.39
N PRO A 116 8.69 3.75 1.13
CA PRO A 116 9.52 3.83 -0.06
C PRO A 116 10.25 5.18 -0.22
N HIS A 117 9.60 6.29 0.16
CA HIS A 117 10.21 7.62 0.12
C HIS A 117 11.27 7.78 1.22
N ILE A 118 11.01 7.26 2.43
CA ILE A 118 11.99 7.26 3.52
C ILE A 118 13.24 6.49 3.09
N LEU A 119 13.07 5.29 2.53
CA LEU A 119 14.19 4.48 2.05
C LEU A 119 14.97 5.19 0.94
N ALA A 120 14.28 5.76 -0.04
CA ALA A 120 14.94 6.50 -1.12
C ALA A 120 15.67 7.74 -0.61
N GLN A 121 15.09 8.48 0.34
CA GLN A 121 15.71 9.67 0.90
C GLN A 121 16.95 9.33 1.74
N SER A 122 16.90 8.27 2.57
CA SER A 122 18.03 7.87 3.41
C SER A 122 19.27 7.45 2.63
N LEU A 123 19.13 7.08 1.35
CA LEU A 123 20.22 6.63 0.49
C LEU A 123 20.78 7.73 -0.42
N ARG A 124 20.12 8.88 -0.53
CA ARG A 124 20.60 10.02 -1.34
C ARG A 124 21.94 10.53 -0.84
N ASP A 125 22.11 10.62 0.47
CA ASP A 125 23.33 11.15 1.09
C ASP A 125 24.54 10.23 0.89
N VAL A 126 24.31 8.95 0.56
CA VAL A 126 25.35 7.97 0.22
C VAL A 126 25.46 7.71 -1.28
N GLY A 127 24.74 8.50 -2.11
CA GLY A 127 24.85 8.44 -3.57
C GLY A 127 24.21 7.22 -4.22
N VAL A 128 23.25 6.57 -3.56
CA VAL A 128 22.52 5.43 -4.10
C VAL A 128 21.12 5.85 -4.54
N GLU A 129 20.82 5.67 -5.82
CA GLU A 129 19.49 5.89 -6.39
C GLU A 129 18.68 4.60 -6.44
N LEU A 130 17.37 4.70 -6.14
CA LEU A 130 16.44 3.57 -6.15
C LEU A 130 15.49 3.64 -7.35
N ASP A 131 15.97 3.23 -8.52
CA ASP A 131 15.24 3.31 -9.79
C ASP A 131 13.90 2.58 -9.75
N ILE A 132 13.92 1.31 -9.40
CA ILE A 132 12.73 0.44 -9.36
C ILE A 132 11.71 0.97 -8.35
N THR A 133 12.16 1.31 -7.14
CA THR A 133 11.32 1.85 -6.07
C THR A 133 10.65 3.16 -6.50
N THR A 134 11.44 4.07 -7.05
CA THR A 134 10.97 5.38 -7.50
C THR A 134 9.98 5.24 -8.67
N ALA A 135 10.26 4.37 -9.63
CA ALA A 135 9.36 4.11 -10.76
C ALA A 135 8.04 3.50 -10.29
N ALA A 136 8.07 2.48 -9.43
CA ALA A 136 6.88 1.84 -8.88
C ALA A 136 6.03 2.83 -8.07
N ARG A 137 6.68 3.63 -7.20
CA ARG A 137 5.97 4.65 -6.42
C ARG A 137 5.26 5.66 -7.33
N ARG A 138 5.89 6.12 -8.38
CA ARG A 138 5.29 7.01 -9.39
C ARG A 138 4.09 6.36 -10.09
N VAL A 139 4.15 5.07 -10.40
CA VAL A 139 3.02 4.32 -10.95
C VAL A 139 1.84 4.32 -9.96
N ASN A 140 2.09 4.01 -8.69
CA ASN A 140 1.04 3.93 -7.67
C ASN A 140 0.43 5.30 -7.35
N GLU A 141 1.22 6.37 -7.28
CA GLU A 141 0.76 7.73 -6.95
C GLU A 141 -0.15 8.34 -8.02
N ARG A 142 0.00 7.98 -9.28
CA ARG A 142 -0.87 8.50 -10.34
C ARG A 142 -2.19 7.73 -10.50
N GLN A 143 -2.33 6.53 -9.91
CA GLN A 143 -3.54 5.69 -10.03
C GLN A 143 -4.86 6.42 -9.67
N PRO A 144 -4.94 7.25 -8.61
CA PRO A 144 -6.16 7.99 -8.32
C PRO A 144 -6.59 8.91 -9.47
N ALA A 145 -5.63 9.60 -10.11
CA ALA A 145 -5.91 10.50 -11.22
C ALA A 145 -6.30 9.73 -12.50
N GLU A 146 -5.60 8.63 -12.80
CA GLU A 146 -5.92 7.74 -13.93
C GLU A 146 -7.29 7.09 -13.76
N THR A 147 -7.66 6.67 -12.54
CA THR A 147 -8.99 6.15 -12.22
C THR A 147 -10.08 7.17 -12.50
N VAL A 148 -9.87 8.44 -12.13
CA VAL A 148 -10.82 9.52 -12.40
C VAL A 148 -10.92 9.81 -13.91
N ASP A 149 -9.79 9.80 -14.64
CA ASP A 149 -9.78 9.97 -16.09
C ASP A 149 -10.60 8.87 -16.77
N PHE A 150 -10.41 7.62 -16.36
CA PHE A 150 -11.20 6.50 -16.86
C PHE A 150 -12.71 6.70 -16.57
N ILE A 151 -13.07 7.05 -15.32
CA ILE A 151 -14.45 7.30 -14.93
C ILE A 151 -15.09 8.41 -15.79
N LEU A 152 -14.38 9.49 -16.06
CA LEU A 152 -14.90 10.62 -16.80
C LEU A 152 -14.90 10.39 -18.33
N SER A 153 -14.07 9.46 -18.83
CA SER A 153 -13.97 9.15 -20.26
C SER A 153 -15.08 8.25 -20.77
N GLU A 154 -15.77 7.52 -19.88
CA GLU A 154 -16.82 6.55 -20.24
C GLU A 154 -17.95 7.17 -21.11
N PRO A 155 -18.20 6.70 -22.34
CA PRO A 155 -19.15 7.30 -23.27
C PRO A 155 -20.59 7.32 -22.76
N SER A 156 -20.99 6.30 -22.01
CA SER A 156 -22.35 6.20 -21.42
C SER A 156 -22.67 7.32 -20.43
N ARG A 157 -21.64 8.02 -19.94
CA ARG A 157 -21.76 9.11 -18.95
C ARG A 157 -21.74 10.49 -19.60
N ARG A 158 -21.21 10.62 -20.81
CA ARG A 158 -21.17 11.90 -21.55
C ARG A 158 -22.54 12.38 -22.02
N ALA A 159 -23.51 11.49 -22.11
CA ALA A 159 -24.83 11.79 -22.66
C ALA A 159 -25.83 12.39 -21.68
N VAL A 160 -25.57 12.49 -20.38
CA VAL A 160 -26.59 12.74 -19.35
C VAL A 160 -26.25 13.92 -18.40
N GLY A 161 -25.53 14.95 -18.85
CA GLY A 161 -25.32 16.16 -18.04
C GLY A 161 -24.28 15.98 -16.92
N VAL A 162 -24.53 16.55 -15.73
CA VAL A 162 -23.58 16.56 -14.61
C VAL A 162 -23.28 15.14 -14.11
N PRO A 163 -21.99 14.72 -14.05
CA PRO A 163 -21.63 13.38 -13.55
C PRO A 163 -22.12 13.13 -12.12
N ARG A 164 -22.64 11.94 -11.88
CA ARG A 164 -22.99 11.46 -10.52
C ARG A 164 -22.12 10.27 -10.18
N VAL A 165 -21.30 10.43 -9.14
CA VAL A 165 -20.29 9.43 -8.73
C VAL A 165 -20.56 8.99 -7.30
N ALA A 166 -20.59 7.68 -7.06
CA ALA A 166 -20.60 7.10 -5.71
C ALA A 166 -19.20 6.55 -5.39
N LEU A 167 -18.61 7.00 -4.28
CA LEU A 167 -17.38 6.43 -3.72
C LEU A 167 -17.77 5.49 -2.57
N LEU A 168 -17.49 4.20 -2.75
CA LEU A 168 -17.83 3.16 -1.80
C LEU A 168 -16.57 2.65 -1.11
N GLY A 169 -16.47 2.89 0.20
CA GLY A 169 -15.26 2.64 1.00
C GLY A 169 -14.33 3.86 1.03
N MET A 170 -14.15 4.42 2.21
CA MET A 170 -13.32 5.62 2.41
C MET A 170 -12.03 5.33 3.17
N ALA A 171 -12.02 4.32 4.05
CA ALA A 171 -10.83 3.93 4.78
C ALA A 171 -9.71 3.41 3.87
N PHE A 172 -8.46 3.46 4.36
CA PHE A 172 -7.31 3.02 3.56
C PHE A 172 -7.30 1.52 3.24
N LYS A 173 -8.10 0.72 3.94
CA LYS A 173 -8.31 -0.72 3.70
C LYS A 173 -9.69 -1.17 4.17
N GLY A 174 -10.19 -2.27 3.60
CA GLY A 174 -11.47 -2.86 3.99
C GLY A 174 -11.32 -4.10 4.89
N VAL A 175 -10.16 -4.77 4.89
CA VAL A 175 -9.94 -6.01 5.65
C VAL A 175 -8.57 -6.00 6.33
N PRO A 176 -8.52 -6.14 7.66
CA PRO A 176 -9.65 -5.98 8.58
C PRO A 176 -10.25 -4.57 8.49
N ALA A 177 -11.54 -4.44 8.79
CA ALA A 177 -12.24 -3.16 8.72
C ALA A 177 -11.61 -2.12 9.68
N THR A 178 -11.53 -0.87 9.23
CA THR A 178 -10.98 0.26 9.99
C THR A 178 -11.68 1.54 9.59
N ASP A 179 -11.65 2.56 10.43
CA ASP A 179 -12.07 3.93 10.14
C ASP A 179 -10.88 4.87 9.84
N ASP A 180 -9.68 4.31 9.72
CA ASP A 180 -8.46 5.07 9.47
C ASP A 180 -8.40 5.59 8.03
N LEU A 181 -8.34 6.93 7.90
CA LEU A 181 -8.26 7.65 6.63
C LEU A 181 -6.83 8.05 6.24
N ARG A 182 -5.82 7.73 7.06
CA ARG A 182 -4.43 8.12 6.77
C ARG A 182 -3.92 7.42 5.52
N GLY A 183 -3.53 8.22 4.53
CA GLY A 183 -3.08 7.70 3.24
C GLY A 183 -4.17 6.93 2.47
N ALA A 184 -5.45 7.19 2.75
CA ALA A 184 -6.56 6.55 2.05
C ALA A 184 -6.66 7.09 0.62
N MET A 185 -6.53 6.22 -0.37
CA MET A 185 -6.58 6.57 -1.79
C MET A 185 -7.96 7.09 -2.23
N SER A 186 -9.02 6.77 -1.52
CA SER A 186 -10.36 7.33 -1.69
C SER A 186 -10.36 8.86 -1.59
N LEU A 187 -9.56 9.43 -0.67
CA LEU A 187 -9.41 10.88 -0.54
C LEU A 187 -8.69 11.48 -1.75
N SER A 188 -7.65 10.81 -2.26
CA SER A 188 -6.94 11.23 -3.47
C SER A 188 -7.82 11.14 -4.72
N VAL A 189 -8.67 10.11 -4.83
CA VAL A 189 -9.68 10.00 -5.89
C VAL A 189 -10.70 11.13 -5.78
N LEU A 190 -11.21 11.41 -4.58
CA LEU A 190 -12.16 12.49 -4.35
C LEU A 190 -11.58 13.85 -4.72
N GLN A 191 -10.34 14.12 -4.32
CA GLN A 191 -9.62 15.34 -4.66
C GLN A 191 -9.42 15.48 -6.18
N SER A 192 -8.98 14.42 -6.85
CA SER A 192 -8.80 14.38 -8.30
C SER A 192 -10.14 14.61 -9.02
N LEU A 193 -11.20 13.98 -8.55
CA LEU A 193 -12.55 14.14 -9.11
C LEU A 193 -13.06 15.58 -8.98
N ARG A 194 -12.90 16.20 -7.81
CA ARG A 194 -13.26 17.60 -7.58
C ARG A 194 -12.46 18.57 -8.46
N SER A 195 -11.17 18.27 -8.68
CA SER A 195 -10.32 19.08 -9.56
C SER A 195 -10.70 18.98 -11.02
N LYS A 196 -10.99 17.75 -11.52
CA LYS A 196 -11.25 17.48 -12.93
C LYS A 196 -12.72 17.69 -13.34
N SER A 197 -13.65 17.57 -12.40
CA SER A 197 -15.08 17.76 -12.62
C SER A 197 -15.74 18.43 -11.41
N PRO A 198 -15.54 19.77 -11.24
CA PRO A 198 -16.02 20.51 -10.07
C PRO A 198 -17.54 20.38 -9.85
N ASP A 199 -18.30 20.27 -10.93
CA ASP A 199 -19.77 20.17 -10.89
C ASP A 199 -20.28 18.75 -10.59
N ALA A 200 -19.40 17.74 -10.55
CA ALA A 200 -19.81 16.37 -10.31
C ALA A 200 -20.49 16.21 -8.95
N LYS A 201 -21.65 15.54 -8.94
CA LYS A 201 -22.35 15.18 -7.70
C LYS A 201 -21.74 13.92 -7.12
N VAL A 202 -20.98 14.08 -6.03
CA VAL A 202 -20.29 12.96 -5.37
C VAL A 202 -21.05 12.55 -4.12
N THR A 203 -21.35 11.28 -4.00
CA THR A 203 -21.86 10.64 -2.78
C THR A 203 -20.81 9.70 -2.25
N VAL A 204 -20.53 9.75 -0.95
CA VAL A 204 -19.58 8.87 -0.29
C VAL A 204 -20.30 7.95 0.68
N PHE A 205 -19.86 6.69 0.76
CA PHE A 205 -20.38 5.72 1.72
C PHE A 205 -19.23 4.87 2.26
N ASP A 206 -19.20 4.69 3.56
CA ASP A 206 -18.32 3.75 4.25
C ASP A 206 -19.08 3.12 5.42
N PRO A 207 -19.02 1.80 5.63
CA PRO A 207 -19.75 1.15 6.72
C PRO A 207 -19.15 1.40 8.11
N VAL A 208 -17.89 1.87 8.18
CA VAL A 208 -17.14 2.03 9.44
C VAL A 208 -16.80 3.50 9.71
N CYS A 209 -16.41 4.24 8.67
CA CYS A 209 -16.09 5.67 8.82
C CYS A 209 -17.35 6.49 9.12
N SER A 210 -17.33 7.26 10.20
CA SER A 210 -18.42 8.18 10.50
C SER A 210 -18.39 9.41 9.59
N ILE A 211 -19.56 10.02 9.32
CA ILE A 211 -19.69 11.26 8.55
C ILE A 211 -18.84 12.40 9.14
N ARG A 212 -18.58 12.39 10.44
CA ARG A 212 -17.73 13.40 11.11
C ARG A 212 -16.27 13.36 10.65
N HIS A 213 -15.79 12.19 10.23
CA HIS A 213 -14.43 12.02 9.70
C HIS A 213 -14.28 12.42 8.23
N LEU A 214 -15.40 12.64 7.53
CA LEU A 214 -15.46 12.93 6.09
C LEU A 214 -15.74 14.42 5.77
N ARG A 215 -15.77 15.28 6.79
CA ARG A 215 -16.00 16.74 6.65
C ARG A 215 -14.72 17.54 6.59
#